data_84628ddc0b368a0b1566a954c94aad5b
#
_entry.id   84628ddc0b368a0b1566a954c94aad5b
#
_cell.length_a   1.000
_cell.length_b   1.000
_cell.length_c   1.000
_cell.angle_alpha   90.00
_cell.angle_beta   90.00
_cell.angle_gamma   90.00
#
_symmetry.space_group_name_H-M   'P 1'
#
loop_
_entity.id
_entity.type
_entity.pdbx_description
1 polymer ?
#
loop_
_entity_poly.entity_id
_entity_poly.type
_entity_poly.pdbx_seq_one_letter_code
_entity_poly.pdbx_strand_id
1 'polypeptide(L)'
;MRVRFTPSGRRRFLDIVAYILRDNPAAARRFKQRAQTVLRRLERFPESGRVLPEFPDLPYREVVVPPYRFFYRVAGKTVWVVAVWHGAQIPQEPRLGG
;
A
#
# COMPACT_ATOMS: atom_id res chain seq x y z
N MET A 1 -9.35 -0.17 -13.74
CA MET A 1 -9.60 -0.94 -12.51
C MET A 1 -9.87 -0.02 -11.33
N ARG A 2 -10.52 -0.51 -10.30
CA ARG A 2 -10.65 0.21 -9.04
C ARG A 2 -9.50 -0.15 -8.12
N VAL A 3 -9.10 0.81 -7.30
CA VAL A 3 -8.14 0.57 -6.21
C VAL A 3 -8.88 0.73 -4.90
N ARG A 4 -8.84 -0.28 -4.06
CA ARG A 4 -9.50 -0.29 -2.75
C ARG A 4 -8.56 -0.83 -1.69
N PHE A 5 -8.81 -0.44 -0.46
CA PHE A 5 -8.11 -1.00 0.70
C PHE A 5 -8.94 -2.12 1.30
N THR A 6 -8.28 -3.20 1.71
CA THR A 6 -8.90 -4.13 2.65
C THR A 6 -9.05 -3.44 4.00
N PRO A 7 -9.91 -3.96 4.90
CA PRO A 7 -10.06 -3.35 6.24
C PRO A 7 -8.73 -3.19 6.97
N SER A 8 -7.87 -4.21 6.95
CA SER A 8 -6.57 -4.11 7.64
C SER A 8 -5.61 -3.16 6.93
N GLY A 9 -5.59 -3.17 5.60
CA GLY A 9 -4.78 -2.23 4.83
C GLY A 9 -5.17 -0.79 5.09
N ARG A 10 -6.48 -0.53 5.14
CA ARG A 10 -7.01 0.80 5.45
C ARG A 10 -6.64 1.24 6.86
N ARG A 11 -6.84 0.36 7.84
CA ARG A 11 -6.49 0.66 9.23
C ARG A 11 -5.03 1.04 9.35
N ARG A 12 -4.17 0.26 8.72
CA ARG A 12 -2.73 0.53 8.77
C ARG A 12 -2.37 1.85 8.12
N PHE A 13 -2.96 2.14 6.97
CA PHE A 13 -2.74 3.42 6.29
C PHE A 13 -3.16 4.60 7.16
N LEU A 14 -4.35 4.52 7.76
CA LEU A 14 -4.88 5.58 8.62
C LEU A 14 -4.03 5.75 9.88
N ASP A 15 -3.55 4.66 10.46
CA ASP A 15 -2.64 4.72 11.62
C ASP A 15 -1.35 5.45 11.29
N ILE A 16 -0.79 5.18 10.11
CA ILE A 16 0.42 5.86 9.64
C ILE A 16 0.17 7.35 9.45
N VAL A 17 -0.94 7.70 8.79
CA VAL A 17 -1.32 9.11 8.59
C VAL A 17 -1.48 9.82 9.93
N ALA A 18 -2.16 9.19 10.87
CA ALA A 18 -2.37 9.75 12.22
C ALA A 18 -1.04 9.95 12.95
N TYR A 19 -0.13 8.99 12.83
CA TYR A 19 1.20 9.08 13.43
C TYR A 19 1.98 10.28 12.87
N ILE A 20 2.00 10.44 11.56
CA ILE A 20 2.69 11.57 10.92
C ILE A 20 2.02 12.89 11.32
N LEU A 21 0.70 12.90 11.34
CA LEU A 21 -0.10 14.10 11.63
C LEU A 21 0.21 14.67 13.03
N ARG A 22 0.52 13.81 13.99
CA ARG A 22 0.83 14.24 15.36
C ARG A 22 2.03 15.18 15.42
N ASP A 23 3.02 14.93 14.57
CA ASP A 23 4.25 15.73 14.58
C ASP A 23 4.30 16.77 13.48
N ASN A 24 3.68 16.50 12.33
CA ASN A 24 3.82 17.36 11.16
C ASN A 24 2.61 17.24 10.23
N PRO A 25 1.59 18.12 10.39
CA PRO A 25 0.40 18.10 9.53
C PRO A 25 0.70 18.25 8.04
N ALA A 26 1.69 19.07 7.69
CA ALA A 26 2.06 19.25 6.28
C ALA A 26 2.67 17.98 5.70
N ALA A 27 3.47 17.27 6.46
CA ALA A 27 4.04 15.99 6.03
C ALA A 27 2.95 14.93 5.86
N ALA A 28 1.94 14.91 6.73
CA ALA A 28 0.81 14.00 6.60
C ALA A 28 0.05 14.24 5.29
N ARG A 29 -0.19 15.50 4.95
CA ARG A 29 -0.85 15.85 3.67
C ARG A 29 -0.02 15.40 2.48
N ARG A 30 1.29 15.65 2.51
CA ARG A 30 2.19 15.25 1.41
C ARG A 30 2.20 13.73 1.24
N PHE A 31 2.25 13.00 2.36
CA PHE A 31 2.21 11.54 2.32
C PHE A 31 0.92 11.03 1.69
N LYS A 32 -0.23 11.56 2.11
CA LYS A 32 -1.53 11.19 1.54
C LYS A 32 -1.59 11.46 0.05
N GLN A 33 -1.10 12.63 -0.39
CA GLN A 33 -1.10 13.00 -1.80
C GLN A 33 -0.21 12.08 -2.63
N ARG A 34 0.98 11.74 -2.12
CA ARG A 34 1.88 10.81 -2.81
C ARG A 34 1.26 9.42 -2.90
N ALA A 35 0.68 8.93 -1.81
CA ALA A 35 0.01 7.65 -1.82
C ALA A 35 -1.12 7.63 -2.84
N GLN A 36 -1.93 8.68 -2.89
CA GLN A 36 -3.01 8.81 -3.86
C GLN A 36 -2.49 8.75 -5.29
N THR A 37 -1.43 9.48 -5.60
CA THR A 37 -0.84 9.51 -6.93
C THR A 37 -0.30 8.14 -7.34
N VAL A 38 0.44 7.49 -6.44
CA VAL A 38 1.03 6.17 -6.72
C VAL A 38 -0.06 5.11 -6.89
N LEU A 39 -1.06 5.11 -6.00
CA LEU A 39 -2.13 4.11 -6.08
C LEU A 39 -3.04 4.34 -7.29
N ARG A 40 -3.26 5.59 -7.69
CA ARG A 40 -4.07 5.88 -8.87
C ARG A 40 -3.47 5.29 -10.14
N ARG A 41 -2.15 5.22 -10.24
CA ARG A 41 -1.49 4.60 -11.38
C ARG A 41 -1.84 3.13 -11.53
N LEU A 42 -2.16 2.46 -10.44
CA LEU A 42 -2.56 1.05 -10.47
C LEU A 42 -3.92 0.84 -11.14
N GLU A 43 -4.74 1.87 -11.24
CA GLU A 43 -6.00 1.80 -11.98
C GLU A 43 -5.77 1.49 -13.45
N ARG A 44 -4.71 2.04 -14.03
CA ARG A 44 -4.35 1.84 -15.43
C ARG A 44 -3.28 0.78 -15.64
N PHE A 45 -2.38 0.64 -14.67
CA PHE A 45 -1.23 -0.27 -14.74
C PHE A 45 -1.17 -1.15 -13.50
N PRO A 46 -2.14 -2.07 -13.34
CA PRO A 46 -2.24 -2.87 -12.11
C PRO A 46 -1.04 -3.78 -11.86
N GLU A 47 -0.28 -4.11 -12.90
CA GLU A 47 0.88 -4.97 -12.78
C GLU A 47 2.20 -4.20 -12.71
N SER A 48 2.14 -2.87 -12.55
CA SER A 48 3.34 -2.03 -12.54
C SER A 48 4.15 -2.14 -11.25
N GLY A 49 3.54 -2.63 -10.17
CA GLY A 49 4.26 -2.84 -8.92
C GLY A 49 5.20 -4.03 -9.00
N ARG A 50 6.20 -4.03 -8.11
CA ARG A 50 7.21 -5.07 -8.06
C ARG A 50 6.66 -6.31 -7.34
N VAL A 51 6.95 -7.49 -7.86
CA VAL A 51 6.69 -8.73 -7.12
C VAL A 51 7.49 -8.69 -5.82
N LEU A 52 6.91 -9.18 -4.73
CA LEU A 52 7.57 -9.13 -3.42
C LEU A 52 8.83 -10.00 -3.45
N PRO A 53 10.01 -9.43 -3.23
CA PRO A 53 11.24 -10.23 -3.24
C PRO A 53 11.28 -11.26 -2.11
N GLU A 54 10.59 -10.99 -1.00
CA GLU A 54 10.50 -11.91 0.14
C GLU A 54 9.56 -13.08 -0.14
N PHE A 55 8.57 -12.89 -1.02
CA PHE A 55 7.56 -13.90 -1.33
C PHE A 55 7.28 -13.97 -2.82
N PRO A 56 8.28 -14.41 -3.62
CA PRO A 56 8.18 -14.32 -5.09
C PRO A 56 7.08 -15.20 -5.69
N ASP A 57 6.64 -16.24 -4.98
CA ASP A 57 5.63 -17.16 -5.47
C ASP A 57 4.20 -16.72 -5.12
N LEU A 58 4.05 -15.65 -4.33
CA LEU A 58 2.74 -15.14 -3.96
C LEU A 58 2.22 -14.13 -4.99
N PRO A 59 0.90 -14.02 -5.16
CA PRO A 59 0.30 -13.12 -6.15
C PRO A 59 0.22 -11.68 -5.65
N TYR A 60 1.21 -11.24 -4.90
CA TYR A 60 1.26 -9.89 -4.36
C TYR A 60 2.36 -9.07 -5.03
N ARG A 61 2.10 -7.79 -5.15
CA ARG A 61 3.06 -6.81 -5.64
C ARG A 61 3.15 -5.66 -4.65
N GLU A 62 4.16 -4.83 -4.81
CA GLU A 62 4.30 -3.64 -3.98
C GLU A 62 4.53 -2.41 -4.83
N VAL A 63 4.09 -1.27 -4.29
CA VAL A 63 4.52 0.05 -4.72
C VAL A 63 5.07 0.77 -3.51
N VAL A 64 6.04 1.66 -3.75
CA VAL A 64 6.72 2.36 -2.66
C VAL A 64 6.25 3.80 -2.61
N VAL A 65 5.83 4.24 -1.42
CA VAL A 65 5.62 5.64 -1.09
C VAL A 65 6.55 5.90 0.09
N PRO A 66 7.79 6.35 -0.16
CA PRO A 66 8.82 6.38 0.87
C PRO A 66 8.37 7.05 2.15
N PRO A 67 8.69 6.48 3.34
CA PRO A 67 9.48 5.27 3.55
C PRO A 67 8.65 3.98 3.64
N TYR A 68 7.44 3.97 3.08
CA TYR A 68 6.50 2.87 3.23
C TYR A 68 6.36 2.05 1.96
N ARG A 69 6.07 0.74 2.13
CA ARG A 69 5.77 -0.21 1.08
C ARG A 69 4.29 -0.54 1.16
N PHE A 70 3.58 -0.39 0.04
CA PHE A 70 2.16 -0.71 -0.06
C PHE A 70 2.02 -2.03 -0.82
N PHE A 71 1.53 -3.05 -0.15
CA PHE A 71 1.33 -4.37 -0.74
C PHE A 71 -0.07 -4.47 -1.30
N TYR A 72 -0.18 -4.99 -2.51
CA TYR A 72 -1.48 -5.11 -3.15
C TYR A 72 -1.59 -6.40 -3.95
N ARG A 73 -2.82 -6.75 -4.26
CA ARG A 73 -3.16 -7.90 -5.09
C ARG A 73 -4.29 -7.51 -6.03
N VAL A 74 -4.24 -8.00 -7.26
CA VAL A 74 -5.33 -7.85 -8.22
C VAL A 74 -6.27 -9.05 -8.09
N ALA A 75 -7.56 -8.77 -7.88
CA ALA A 75 -8.60 -9.78 -7.83
C ALA A 75 -9.80 -9.28 -8.63
N GLY A 76 -10.12 -9.98 -9.73
CA GLY A 76 -11.14 -9.53 -10.66
C GLY A 76 -10.76 -8.19 -11.28
N LYS A 77 -11.61 -7.18 -11.12
CA LYS A 77 -11.38 -5.84 -11.65
C LYS A 77 -10.95 -4.85 -10.56
N THR A 78 -10.46 -5.35 -9.43
CA THR A 78 -10.09 -4.53 -8.29
C THR A 78 -8.66 -4.81 -7.88
N VAL A 79 -7.94 -3.73 -7.61
CA VAL A 79 -6.63 -3.76 -6.95
C VAL A 79 -6.89 -3.57 -5.46
N TRP A 80 -6.51 -4.57 -4.67
CA TRP A 80 -6.71 -4.54 -3.22
C TRP A 80 -5.39 -4.23 -2.53
N VAL A 81 -5.32 -3.10 -1.85
CA VAL A 81 -4.19 -2.78 -0.97
C VAL A 81 -4.42 -3.51 0.34
N VAL A 82 -3.58 -4.50 0.63
CA VAL A 82 -3.79 -5.43 1.74
C VAL A 82 -2.95 -5.11 2.96
N ALA A 83 -1.83 -4.41 2.78
CA ALA A 83 -0.91 -4.10 3.87
C ALA A 83 -0.07 -2.88 3.52
N VAL A 84 0.39 -2.19 4.55
CA VAL A 84 1.34 -1.09 4.42
C VAL A 84 2.42 -1.30 5.48
N TRP A 85 3.66 -1.37 5.05
CA TRP A 85 4.79 -1.62 5.93
C TRP A 85 5.84 -0.53 5.79
N HIS A 86 6.49 -0.19 6.89
CA HIS A 86 7.69 0.63 6.82
C HIS A 86 8.78 -0.14 6.06
N GLY A 87 9.52 0.55 5.18
CA GLY A 87 10.51 -0.11 4.33
C GLY A 87 11.60 -0.87 5.07
N ALA A 88 11.89 -0.48 6.32
CA ALA A 88 12.88 -1.16 7.16
C ALA A 88 12.34 -2.41 7.86
N GLN A 89 11.01 -2.63 7.85
CA GLN A 89 10.42 -3.80 8.47
C GLN A 89 10.57 -5.02 7.56
N ILE A 90 10.76 -6.19 8.19
CA ILE A 90 10.69 -7.46 7.45
C ILE A 90 9.21 -7.83 7.37
N PRO A 91 8.61 -7.85 6.19
CA PRO A 91 7.18 -8.08 6.07
C PRO A 91 6.83 -9.53 6.39
N GLN A 92 5.66 -9.70 7.02
CA GLN A 92 5.02 -11.00 7.13
C GLN A 92 4.22 -11.27 5.86
N GLU A 93 3.85 -12.53 5.64
CA GLU A 93 3.04 -12.89 4.48
C GLU A 93 1.75 -12.08 4.48
N PRO A 94 1.45 -11.34 3.38
CA PRO A 94 0.24 -10.55 3.29
C PRO A 94 -1.01 -11.43 3.27
N ARG A 95 -2.11 -10.91 3.83
CA ARG A 95 -3.41 -11.59 3.83
C ARG A 95 -4.45 -10.69 3.18
N LEU A 96 -5.13 -11.23 2.19
CA LEU A 96 -6.22 -10.51 1.54
C LEU A 96 -7.40 -10.43 2.51
N GLY A 97 -7.90 -9.22 2.75
CA GLY A 97 -9.06 -9.00 3.59
C GLY A 97 -8.82 -9.05 5.09
N GLY A 98 -7.58 -9.32 5.50
CA GLY A 98 -7.19 -9.44 6.91
C GLY A 98 -7.21 -8.16 7.73
#